data_4b88f997d55d314820b82ca253673793
#
_entry.id   4b88f997d55d314820b82ca253673793
#
_cell.length_a   1.000
_cell.length_b   1.000
_cell.length_c   1.000
_cell.angle_alpha   90.00
_cell.angle_beta   90.00
_cell.angle_gamma   90.00
#
_symmetry.space_group_name_H-M   'P 1'
#
loop_
_entity.id
_entity.type
_entity.pdbx_description
1 polymer ?
#
loop_
_entity_poly.entity_id
_entity_poly.type
_entity_poly.pdbx_seq_one_letter_code
_entity_poly.pdbx_strand_id
1 'polypeptide(L)' 'MNRLGYKYLQADTDLAIEIFELNVELHPESFNPWDSLAEGYMVKGDSRKAIEYYEKSLALNPENQNAVAKLAELRGE' A
#
# COMPACT_ATOMS: atom_id res chain seq x y z
N MET A 1 -6.38 -21.61 0.24
CA MET A 1 -5.56 -21.51 1.35
C MET A 1 -4.62 -20.35 1.36
N ASN A 2 -4.86 -19.49 2.21
CA ASN A 2 -4.16 -18.22 2.22
C ASN A 2 -2.79 -18.26 2.81
N ARG A 3 -2.52 -19.33 3.51
CA ARG A 3 -1.27 -19.44 4.19
C ARG A 3 -0.08 -19.36 3.25
N LEU A 4 -0.20 -20.05 2.13
CA LEU A 4 0.87 -20.05 1.14
C LEU A 4 1.01 -18.68 0.49
N GLY A 5 -0.11 -18.07 0.13
CA GLY A 5 -0.06 -16.74 -0.46
C GLY A 5 0.46 -15.71 0.50
N TYR A 6 0.09 -15.84 1.74
CA TYR A 6 0.53 -14.94 2.77
C TYR A 6 2.04 -15.04 2.97
N LYS A 7 2.53 -16.27 3.01
CA LYS A 7 3.95 -16.52 3.15
C LYS A 7 4.72 -15.97 1.96
N TYR A 8 4.13 -16.10 0.79
CA TYR A 8 4.72 -15.62 -0.44
C TYR A 8 4.85 -14.10 -0.38
N LEU A 9 3.80 -13.45 0.05
CA LEU A 9 3.80 -12.00 0.16
C LEU A 9 4.88 -11.52 1.10
N GLN A 10 5.06 -12.19 2.22
CA GLN A 10 6.09 -11.81 3.17
C GLN A 10 7.49 -12.09 2.65
N ALA A 11 7.67 -13.21 1.98
CA ALA A 11 8.97 -13.59 1.47
C ALA A 11 9.41 -12.70 0.32
N ASP A 12 8.46 -12.32 -0.54
CA ASP A 12 8.77 -11.56 -1.74
C ASP A 12 8.21 -10.15 -1.66
N THR A 13 8.19 -9.58 -0.47
CA THR A 13 7.63 -8.24 -0.29
C THR A 13 8.37 -7.21 -1.12
N ASP A 14 9.69 -7.29 -1.16
CA ASP A 14 10.48 -6.33 -1.93
C ASP A 14 10.14 -6.40 -3.41
N LEU A 15 9.97 -7.61 -3.92
CA LEU A 15 9.60 -7.78 -5.33
C LEU A 15 8.21 -7.24 -5.58
N ALA A 16 7.29 -7.50 -4.68
CA ALA A 16 5.94 -6.97 -4.80
C ALA A 16 5.94 -5.45 -4.81
N ILE A 17 6.76 -4.85 -3.95
CA ILE A 17 6.87 -3.40 -3.89
C ILE A 17 7.40 -2.86 -5.22
N GLU A 18 8.38 -3.53 -5.80
CA GLU A 18 8.91 -3.09 -7.09
C GLU A 18 7.82 -3.08 -8.16
N ILE A 19 7.00 -4.12 -8.17
CA ILE A 19 5.91 -4.21 -9.14
C ILE A 19 4.90 -3.11 -8.88
N PHE A 20 4.57 -2.85 -7.62
CA PHE A 20 3.64 -1.79 -7.29
C PHE A 20 4.19 -0.42 -7.66
N GLU A 21 5.50 -0.22 -7.47
CA GLU A 21 6.12 1.04 -7.86
C GLU A 21 6.05 1.25 -9.36
N LEU A 22 6.23 0.19 -10.12
CA LEU A 22 6.10 0.29 -11.56
C LEU A 22 4.68 0.68 -11.96
N ASN A 23 3.69 0.09 -11.30
CA ASN A 23 2.30 0.43 -11.58
C ASN A 23 2.01 1.90 -11.28
N VAL A 24 2.59 2.42 -10.20
CA VAL A 24 2.43 3.83 -9.87
C VAL A 24 3.02 4.71 -10.94
N GLU A 25 4.17 4.33 -11.47
CA GLU A 25 4.80 5.10 -12.53
C GLU A 25 3.96 5.10 -13.79
N LEU A 26 3.32 3.97 -14.09
CA LEU A 26 2.49 3.86 -15.28
C LEU A 26 1.15 4.55 -15.13
N HIS A 27 0.63 4.63 -13.92
CA HIS A 27 -0.69 5.20 -13.67
C HIS A 27 -0.65 6.12 -12.44
N PRO A 28 0.12 7.21 -12.51
CA PRO A 28 0.31 8.06 -11.33
C PRO A 28 -0.95 8.78 -10.86
N GLU A 29 -1.93 8.93 -11.73
CA GLU A 29 -3.16 9.62 -11.35
C GLU A 29 -4.24 8.68 -10.84
N SER A 30 -3.95 7.37 -10.79
CA SER A 30 -4.90 6.40 -10.29
C SER A 30 -4.59 6.08 -8.84
N PHE A 31 -5.61 6.04 -8.00
CA PHE A 31 -5.37 5.82 -6.57
C PHE A 31 -5.05 4.37 -6.24
N ASN A 32 -5.54 3.42 -7.03
CA ASN A 32 -5.33 2.00 -6.74
C ASN A 32 -3.86 1.58 -6.66
N PRO A 33 -3.01 1.95 -7.61
CA PRO A 33 -1.60 1.58 -7.50
C PRO A 33 -0.94 2.14 -6.25
N TRP A 34 -1.29 3.37 -5.86
CA TRP A 34 -0.74 3.96 -4.64
C TRP A 34 -1.19 3.19 -3.41
N ASP A 35 -2.45 2.75 -3.41
CA ASP A 35 -3.00 1.98 -2.32
C ASP A 35 -2.25 0.65 -2.17
N SER A 36 -2.01 -0.03 -3.28
CA SER A 36 -1.28 -1.29 -3.28
C SER A 36 0.16 -1.10 -2.79
N LEU A 37 0.80 -0.03 -3.24
CA LEU A 37 2.16 0.27 -2.82
C LEU A 37 2.23 0.51 -1.32
N ALA A 38 1.24 1.24 -0.80
CA ALA A 38 1.18 1.50 0.63
C ALA A 38 1.03 0.19 1.40
N GLU A 39 0.19 -0.70 0.90
CA GLU A 39 0.00 -1.99 1.56
C GLU A 39 1.29 -2.80 1.56
N GLY A 40 2.03 -2.74 0.47
CA GLY A 40 3.31 -3.43 0.39
C GLY A 40 4.27 -2.96 1.46
N TYR A 41 4.35 -1.66 1.67
CA TYR A 41 5.21 -1.13 2.71
C TYR A 41 4.69 -1.44 4.10
N MET A 42 3.38 -1.53 4.26
CA MET A 42 2.80 -1.91 5.55
C MET A 42 3.19 -3.33 5.90
N VAL A 43 3.13 -4.24 4.94
CA VAL A 43 3.53 -5.63 5.17
C VAL A 43 5.03 -5.70 5.48
N LYS A 44 5.82 -4.87 4.84
CA LYS A 44 7.25 -4.83 5.07
C LYS A 44 7.58 -4.28 6.46
N GLY A 45 6.67 -3.56 7.06
CA GLY A 45 6.90 -2.97 8.37
C GLY A 45 7.35 -1.52 8.32
N ASP A 46 7.33 -0.91 7.14
CA ASP A 46 7.73 0.49 6.98
C ASP A 46 6.49 1.36 7.08
N SER A 47 6.10 1.67 8.30
CA SER A 47 4.87 2.43 8.55
C SER A 47 4.94 3.84 7.96
N ARG A 48 6.11 4.45 8.00
CA ARG A 48 6.26 5.82 7.51
C ARG A 48 5.91 5.90 6.03
N LYS A 49 6.46 4.99 5.23
CA LYS A 49 6.18 5.01 3.80
C LYS A 49 4.75 4.57 3.51
N ALA A 50 4.24 3.63 4.30
CA ALA A 50 2.85 3.22 4.13
C ALA A 50 1.92 4.40 4.34
N ILE A 51 2.16 5.19 5.38
CA ILE A 51 1.34 6.39 5.64
C ILE A 51 1.44 7.35 4.46
N GLU A 52 2.64 7.59 3.99
CA GLU A 52 2.86 8.52 2.90
C GLU A 52 2.07 8.12 1.65
N TYR A 53 2.10 6.85 1.32
CA TYR A 53 1.45 6.38 0.10
C TYR A 53 -0.05 6.25 0.26
N TYR A 54 -0.53 5.90 1.46
CA TYR A 54 -1.97 5.94 1.69
C TYR A 54 -2.51 7.36 1.60
N GLU A 55 -1.74 8.33 2.09
CA GLU A 55 -2.14 9.73 1.95
C GLU A 55 -2.19 10.14 0.49
N LYS A 56 -1.25 9.66 -0.30
CA LYS A 56 -1.26 9.93 -1.72
C LYS A 56 -2.49 9.34 -2.39
N SER A 57 -2.80 8.10 -2.04
CA SER A 57 -4.00 7.45 -2.56
C SER A 57 -5.25 8.22 -2.19
N LEU A 58 -5.31 8.69 -0.95
CA LEU A 58 -6.46 9.43 -0.47
C LEU A 58 -6.58 10.80 -1.15
N ALA A 59 -5.44 11.42 -1.46
CA ALA A 59 -5.44 12.68 -2.18
C ALA A 59 -6.05 12.52 -3.57
N LEU A 60 -5.80 11.37 -4.21
CA LEU A 60 -6.36 11.10 -5.52
C LEU A 60 -7.82 10.67 -5.45
N ASN A 61 -8.20 10.04 -4.36
CA ASN A 61 -9.59 9.60 -4.16
C ASN A 61 -9.99 9.83 -2.71
N PRO A 62 -10.51 11.02 -2.37
CA PRO A 62 -10.84 11.34 -0.98
C PRO A 62 -11.88 10.41 -0.35
N GLU A 63 -12.60 9.64 -1.16
CA GLU A 63 -13.61 8.72 -0.65
C GLU A 63 -13.07 7.31 -0.44
N ASN A 64 -11.77 7.15 -0.52
CA ASN A 64 -11.14 5.84 -0.34
C ASN A 64 -11.17 5.45 1.14
N GLN A 65 -12.21 4.74 1.51
CA GLN A 65 -12.41 4.33 2.91
C GLN A 65 -11.29 3.42 3.41
N ASN A 66 -10.76 2.60 2.51
CA ASN A 66 -9.67 1.71 2.89
C ASN A 66 -8.45 2.51 3.35
N ALA A 67 -8.11 3.55 2.61
CA ALA A 67 -6.97 4.38 2.97
C ALA A 67 -7.22 5.10 4.29
N VAL A 68 -8.44 5.57 4.51
CA VAL A 68 -8.79 6.24 5.76
C VAL A 68 -8.58 5.28 6.94
N ALA A 69 -9.11 4.06 6.80
CA ALA A 69 -9.01 3.08 7.88
C ALA A 69 -7.54 2.69 8.14
N LYS A 70 -6.78 2.49 7.07
CA LYS A 70 -5.38 2.10 7.23
C LYS A 70 -4.54 3.21 7.83
N LEU A 71 -4.82 4.46 7.45
CA LEU A 71 -4.10 5.59 8.03
C LEU A 71 -4.37 5.71 9.51
N ALA A 72 -5.62 5.52 9.92
CA ALA A 72 -5.97 5.56 11.32
C ALA A 72 -5.22 4.48 12.09
N GLU A 73 -5.17 3.29 11.52
CA GLU A 73 -4.47 2.17 12.12
C GLU A 73 -2.98 2.47 12.29
N LEU A 74 -2.37 2.96 11.21
CA LEU A 74 -0.93 3.20 11.19
C LEU A 74 -0.52 4.34 12.12
N ARG A 75 -1.41 5.32 12.29
CA ARG A 75 -1.14 6.45 13.17
C ARG A 75 -1.50 6.19 14.62
N GLY A 76 -2.11 5.05 14.89
CA GLY A 76 -2.49 4.71 16.24
C GLY A 76 -3.73 5.44 16.72
N GLU A 77 -4.56 5.83 15.79
CA GLU A 77 -5.83 6.51 16.12
C GLU A 77 -6.99 5.53 16.26
#